data_63ba4f3b2bd59a28625b50c8109cd4c3
#
_entry.id   63ba4f3b2bd59a28625b50c8109cd4c3
#
_cell.length_a   1.000
_cell.length_b   1.000
_cell.length_c   1.000
_cell.angle_alpha   90.00
_cell.angle_beta   90.00
_cell.angle_gamma   90.00
#
_symmetry.space_group_name_H-M   'P 1'
#
loop_
_entity.id
_entity.type
_entity.pdbx_description
1 polymer ?
#
loop_
_entity_poly.entity_id
_entity_poly.type
_entity_poly.pdbx_seq_one_letter_code
_entity_poly.pdbx_strand_id
1 'polypeptide(L)'
;MRREFSKQIKRDAFIRAGGRCEGHGCGARLTPGKFAYDHDIPDALGGEPALANCVVLCRACHAEKTGKRDIPRIAKTKRVSDREKGIRKPRKITRWRRFDGSVVEAERQR
;
A
#
# COMPACT_ATOMS: atom_id res chain seq x y z
N MET A 1 -8.82 -10.02 -4.10
CA MET A 1 -7.69 -10.77 -4.68
C MET A 1 -6.94 -9.88 -5.66
N ARG A 2 -5.64 -9.85 -5.56
CA ARG A 2 -4.79 -9.00 -6.42
C ARG A 2 -4.69 -9.60 -7.82
N ARG A 3 -4.88 -8.76 -8.85
CA ARG A 3 -4.78 -9.20 -10.24
C ARG A 3 -3.31 -9.37 -10.62
N GLU A 4 -2.97 -10.54 -11.15
CA GLU A 4 -1.61 -10.85 -11.54
C GLU A 4 -1.29 -10.38 -12.97
N PHE A 5 -0.03 -10.04 -13.20
CA PHE A 5 0.45 -9.73 -14.54
C PHE A 5 0.58 -11.01 -15.38
N SER A 6 0.32 -10.89 -16.69
CA SER A 6 0.56 -11.98 -17.60
C SER A 6 2.07 -12.22 -17.76
N LYS A 7 2.45 -13.42 -18.23
CA LYS A 7 3.85 -13.73 -18.49
C LYS A 7 4.47 -12.78 -19.53
N GLN A 8 3.72 -12.38 -20.53
CA GLN A 8 4.20 -11.46 -21.55
C GLN A 8 4.50 -10.07 -20.96
N ILE A 9 3.63 -9.56 -20.10
CA ILE A 9 3.85 -8.28 -19.41
C ILE A 9 5.10 -8.35 -18.55
N LYS A 10 5.29 -9.44 -17.82
CA LYS A 10 6.49 -9.64 -16.99
C LYS A 10 7.76 -9.64 -17.83
N ARG A 11 7.76 -10.33 -18.98
CA ARG A 11 8.90 -10.35 -19.91
C ARG A 11 9.23 -8.96 -20.42
N ASP A 12 8.21 -8.24 -20.88
CA ASP A 12 8.37 -6.90 -21.43
C ASP A 12 8.88 -5.92 -20.36
N ALA A 13 8.38 -6.03 -19.13
CA ALA A 13 8.84 -5.22 -18.01
C ALA A 13 10.31 -5.51 -17.67
N PHE A 14 10.71 -6.76 -17.67
CA PHE A 14 12.11 -7.15 -17.42
C PHE A 14 13.04 -6.60 -18.50
N ILE A 15 12.65 -6.68 -19.75
CA ILE A 15 13.41 -6.10 -20.87
C ILE A 15 13.53 -4.59 -20.72
N ARG A 16 12.43 -3.92 -20.41
CA ARG A 16 12.43 -2.48 -20.16
C ARG A 16 13.36 -2.09 -19.02
N ALA A 17 13.35 -2.87 -17.94
CA ALA A 17 14.21 -2.64 -16.78
C ALA A 17 15.69 -2.90 -17.06
N GLY A 18 16.01 -3.63 -18.12
CA GLY A 18 17.38 -4.00 -18.46
C GLY A 18 18.05 -4.92 -17.44
N GLY A 19 17.28 -5.74 -16.75
CA GLY A 19 17.77 -6.65 -15.72
C GLY A 19 18.17 -5.94 -14.42
N ARG A 20 17.72 -4.71 -14.21
CA ARG A 20 18.01 -3.92 -13.01
C ARG A 20 16.74 -3.48 -12.30
N CYS A 21 16.83 -3.26 -10.98
CA CYS A 21 15.72 -2.77 -10.18
C CYS A 21 15.23 -1.41 -10.67
N GLU A 22 13.91 -1.27 -10.84
CA GLU A 22 13.27 -0.01 -11.24
C GLU A 22 12.96 0.90 -10.04
N GLY A 23 13.34 0.52 -8.83
CA GLY A 23 13.16 1.34 -7.65
C GLY A 23 13.97 2.64 -7.71
N HIS A 24 13.46 3.69 -7.09
CA HIS A 24 14.12 4.98 -7.08
C HIS A 24 15.53 4.91 -6.49
N GLY A 25 16.52 5.25 -7.29
CA GLY A 25 17.91 5.30 -6.88
C GLY A 25 18.57 3.95 -6.60
N CYS A 26 17.89 2.83 -6.87
CA CYS A 26 18.40 1.50 -6.57
C CYS A 26 19.33 0.99 -7.71
N GLY A 27 18.74 0.65 -8.86
CA GLY A 27 19.51 0.10 -9.99
C GLY A 27 20.23 -1.22 -9.73
N ALA A 28 19.88 -1.92 -8.66
CA ALA A 28 20.51 -3.19 -8.31
C ALA A 28 20.25 -4.25 -9.37
N ARG A 29 21.25 -5.10 -9.62
CA ARG A 29 21.12 -6.20 -10.58
C ARG A 29 20.09 -7.21 -10.08
N LEU A 30 19.13 -7.55 -10.96
CA LEU A 30 18.09 -8.52 -10.64
C LEU A 30 18.61 -9.94 -10.79
N THR A 31 18.37 -10.76 -9.77
CA THR A 31 18.75 -12.17 -9.75
C THR A 31 17.48 -13.02 -9.67
N PRO A 32 17.36 -14.10 -10.48
CA PRO A 32 16.18 -14.97 -10.41
C PRO A 32 15.86 -15.40 -8.98
N GLY A 33 14.58 -15.29 -8.60
CA GLY A 33 14.11 -15.60 -7.25
C GLY A 33 14.33 -14.51 -6.20
N LYS A 34 15.03 -13.42 -6.55
CA LYS A 34 15.35 -12.33 -5.63
C LYS A 34 14.77 -10.98 -6.06
N PHE A 35 13.76 -11.00 -6.90
CA PHE A 35 13.04 -9.80 -7.31
C PHE A 35 11.56 -10.13 -7.51
N ALA A 36 10.74 -9.10 -7.63
CA ALA A 36 9.32 -9.26 -7.81
C ALA A 36 8.78 -8.27 -8.85
N TYR A 37 7.73 -8.66 -9.53
CA TYR A 37 6.92 -7.77 -10.37
C TYR A 37 5.82 -7.19 -9.51
N ASP A 38 5.75 -5.88 -9.43
CA ASP A 38 4.80 -5.21 -8.55
C ASP A 38 3.96 -4.19 -9.32
N HIS A 39 2.78 -3.89 -8.79
CA HIS A 39 1.93 -2.82 -9.30
C HIS A 39 2.46 -1.48 -8.79
N ASP A 40 2.77 -0.56 -9.70
CA ASP A 40 3.15 0.80 -9.31
C ASP A 40 2.02 1.49 -8.56
N ILE A 41 0.80 1.38 -9.11
CA ILE A 41 -0.43 1.72 -8.40
C ILE A 41 -1.03 0.40 -7.90
N PRO A 42 -1.19 0.20 -6.58
CA PRO A 42 -1.75 -1.04 -6.06
C PRO A 42 -3.13 -1.37 -6.62
N ASP A 43 -3.40 -2.67 -6.81
CA ASP A 43 -4.71 -3.11 -7.31
C ASP A 43 -5.86 -2.61 -6.42
N ALA A 44 -5.65 -2.53 -5.11
CA ALA A 44 -6.63 -1.98 -4.17
C ALA A 44 -6.96 -0.51 -4.43
N LEU A 45 -6.12 0.23 -5.14
CA LEU A 45 -6.31 1.63 -5.54
C LEU A 45 -6.72 1.76 -7.01
N GLY A 46 -7.13 0.67 -7.66
CA GLY A 46 -7.54 0.67 -9.05
C GLY A 46 -6.42 0.45 -10.06
N GLY A 47 -5.23 0.04 -9.61
CA GLY A 47 -4.11 -0.26 -10.50
C GLY A 47 -4.41 -1.48 -11.38
N GLU A 48 -4.21 -1.35 -12.68
CA GLU A 48 -4.46 -2.44 -13.64
C GLU A 48 -3.23 -3.31 -13.86
N PRO A 49 -3.40 -4.59 -14.25
CA PRO A 49 -2.28 -5.48 -14.57
C PRO A 49 -1.75 -5.20 -15.98
N ALA A 50 -1.33 -3.96 -16.24
CA ALA A 50 -0.80 -3.50 -17.52
C ALA A 50 0.70 -3.24 -17.43
N LEU A 51 1.40 -3.27 -18.58
CA LEU A 51 2.85 -3.03 -18.63
C LEU A 51 3.24 -1.70 -18.00
N ALA A 52 2.48 -0.63 -18.24
CA ALA A 52 2.74 0.68 -17.67
C ALA A 52 2.70 0.71 -16.14
N ASN A 53 1.96 -0.21 -15.54
CA ASN A 53 1.82 -0.34 -14.08
C ASN A 53 2.67 -1.47 -13.50
N CYS A 54 3.45 -2.16 -14.32
CA CYS A 54 4.32 -3.25 -13.89
C CYS A 54 5.72 -2.72 -13.63
N VAL A 55 6.17 -2.77 -12.39
CA VAL A 55 7.53 -2.39 -12.01
C VAL A 55 8.28 -3.61 -11.51
N VAL A 56 9.55 -3.71 -11.87
CA VAL A 56 10.41 -4.82 -11.45
C VAL A 56 11.30 -4.32 -10.32
N LEU A 57 11.10 -4.86 -9.14
CA LEU A 57 11.78 -4.40 -7.94
C LEU A 57 12.59 -5.52 -7.31
N CYS A 58 13.78 -5.19 -6.82
CA CYS A 58 14.53 -6.10 -5.98
C CYS A 58 13.79 -6.33 -4.65
N ARG A 59 14.17 -7.35 -3.93
CA ARG A 59 13.50 -7.74 -2.68
C ARG A 59 13.40 -6.59 -1.67
N ALA A 60 14.48 -5.84 -1.50
CA ALA A 60 14.52 -4.72 -0.57
C ALA A 60 13.58 -3.60 -0.98
N CYS A 61 13.60 -3.20 -2.26
CA CYS A 61 12.71 -2.15 -2.76
C CYS A 61 11.24 -2.57 -2.73
N HIS A 62 10.96 -3.84 -3.03
CA HIS A 62 9.61 -4.38 -2.96
C HIS A 62 9.07 -4.33 -1.53
N ALA A 63 9.85 -4.77 -0.55
CA ALA A 63 9.44 -4.73 0.85
C ALA A 63 9.22 -3.29 1.34
N GLU A 64 10.11 -2.37 0.97
CA GLU A 64 10.00 -0.96 1.32
C GLU A 64 8.76 -0.31 0.71
N LYS A 65 8.50 -0.55 -0.58
CA LYS A 65 7.31 -0.02 -1.25
C LYS A 65 6.03 -0.52 -0.57
N THR A 66 5.93 -1.82 -0.32
CA THR A 66 4.76 -2.41 0.32
C THR A 66 4.53 -1.84 1.72
N GLY A 67 5.55 -1.82 2.56
CA GLY A 67 5.43 -1.39 3.94
C GLY A 67 5.29 0.12 4.13
N LYS A 68 6.08 0.91 3.40
CA LYS A 68 6.14 2.36 3.60
C LYS A 68 5.24 3.17 2.67
N ARG A 69 4.88 2.64 1.53
CA ARG A 69 4.12 3.38 0.51
C ARG A 69 2.75 2.80 0.25
N ASP A 70 2.64 1.52 -0.07
CA ASP A 70 1.37 0.93 -0.50
C ASP A 70 0.38 0.77 0.65
N ILE A 71 0.78 0.20 1.77
CA ILE A 71 -0.11 -0.01 2.92
C ILE A 71 -0.67 1.31 3.46
N PRO A 72 0.17 2.35 3.72
CA PRO A 72 -0.35 3.65 4.14
C PRO A 72 -1.27 4.31 3.11
N ARG A 73 -0.96 4.21 1.81
CA ARG A 73 -1.79 4.78 0.73
C ARG A 73 -3.16 4.11 0.69
N ILE A 74 -3.20 2.79 0.76
CA ILE A 74 -4.46 2.04 0.76
C ILE A 74 -5.31 2.43 1.96
N ALA A 75 -4.72 2.48 3.15
CA ALA A 75 -5.41 2.86 4.38
C ALA A 75 -5.96 4.29 4.31
N LYS A 76 -5.18 5.24 3.79
CA LYS A 76 -5.62 6.63 3.63
C LYS A 76 -6.77 6.75 2.64
N THR A 77 -6.66 6.12 1.48
CA THR A 77 -7.69 6.14 0.44
C THR A 77 -9.00 5.57 0.97
N LYS A 78 -8.94 4.45 1.70
CA LYS A 78 -10.11 3.86 2.32
C LYS A 78 -10.77 4.80 3.34
N ARG A 79 -9.98 5.46 4.19
CA ARG A 79 -10.51 6.44 5.17
C ARG A 79 -11.19 7.61 4.51
N VAL A 80 -10.60 8.15 3.45
CA VAL A 80 -11.18 9.28 2.69
C VAL A 80 -12.48 8.85 2.02
N SER A 81 -12.50 7.71 1.36
CA SER A 81 -13.68 7.16 0.72
C SER A 81 -14.82 6.92 1.72
N ASP A 82 -14.52 6.35 2.87
CA ASP A 82 -15.50 6.11 3.92
C ASP A 82 -16.07 7.43 4.47
N ARG A 83 -15.21 8.43 4.65
CA ARG A 83 -15.63 9.77 5.09
C ARG A 83 -16.62 10.40 4.10
N GLU A 84 -16.34 10.31 2.80
CA GLU A 84 -17.22 10.82 1.75
C GLU A 84 -18.58 10.13 1.74
N LYS A 85 -18.62 8.85 2.12
CA LYS A 85 -19.83 8.05 2.23
C LYS A 85 -20.54 8.21 3.58
N GLY A 86 -20.02 9.06 4.46
CA GLY A 86 -20.56 9.26 5.79
C GLY A 86 -20.28 8.15 6.80
N ILE A 87 -19.35 7.24 6.46
CA ILE A 87 -18.96 6.15 7.34
C ILE A 87 -17.83 6.65 8.23
N ARG A 88 -18.05 6.64 9.54
CA ARG A 88 -17.03 7.04 10.51
C ARG A 88 -16.82 5.97 11.55
N LYS A 89 -15.56 5.75 11.94
CA LYS A 89 -15.28 4.98 13.13
C LYS A 89 -15.81 5.71 14.35
N PRO A 90 -16.50 5.01 15.28
CA PRO A 90 -16.89 5.60 16.55
C PRO A 90 -15.65 6.16 17.25
N ARG A 91 -15.75 7.39 17.73
CA ARG A 91 -14.68 7.94 18.56
C ARG A 91 -14.62 7.18 19.87
N LYS A 92 -13.46 6.65 20.19
CA LYS A 92 -13.20 6.16 21.54
C LYS A 92 -12.92 7.36 22.44
N ILE A 93 -13.90 7.71 23.23
CA ILE A 93 -13.69 8.67 24.31
C ILE A 93 -13.22 7.87 25.51
N THR A 94 -11.93 7.96 25.80
CA THR A 94 -11.36 7.25 26.94
C THR A 94 -11.34 8.09 28.20
N ARG A 95 -11.44 9.41 28.04
CA ARG A 95 -11.38 10.36 29.14
C ARG A 95 -12.15 11.62 28.80
N TRP A 96 -13.00 12.07 29.73
CA TRP A 96 -13.70 13.34 29.58
C TRP A 96 -13.86 14.02 30.92
N ARG A 97 -14.07 15.34 30.91
CA ARG A 97 -14.31 16.12 32.11
C ARG A 97 -15.80 16.24 32.33
N ARG A 98 -16.23 15.94 33.55
CA ARG A 98 -17.62 16.14 33.96
C ARG A 98 -17.94 17.62 34.16
N PHE A 99 -19.21 17.93 34.26
CA PHE A 99 -19.73 19.25 34.45
C PHE A 99 -19.21 19.93 35.73
N ASP A 100 -18.96 19.15 36.77
CA ASP A 100 -18.41 19.61 38.05
C ASP A 100 -16.89 19.79 38.06
N GLY A 101 -16.22 19.54 36.94
CA GLY A 101 -14.77 19.62 36.79
C GLY A 101 -14.01 18.34 37.05
N SER A 102 -14.66 17.28 37.50
CA SER A 102 -13.98 15.99 37.68
C SER A 102 -13.73 15.30 36.33
N VAL A 103 -12.64 14.54 36.27
CA VAL A 103 -12.27 13.77 35.07
C VAL A 103 -12.72 12.33 35.24
N VAL A 104 -13.38 11.80 34.24
CA VAL A 104 -13.89 10.43 34.23
C VAL A 104 -13.29 9.68 33.05
N GLU A 105 -12.83 8.45 33.30
CA GLU A 105 -12.40 7.55 32.23
C GLU A 105 -13.60 6.76 31.71
N ALA A 106 -13.71 6.67 30.38
CA ALA A 106 -14.77 5.89 29.77
C ALA A 106 -14.54 4.40 30.03
N GLU A 107 -15.60 3.70 30.41
CA GLU A 107 -15.57 2.26 30.45
C GLU A 107 -15.36 1.69 29.06
N ARG A 108 -14.66 0.57 28.95
CA ARG A 108 -14.51 -0.13 27.68
C ARG A 108 -15.85 -0.59 27.19
N GLN A 109 -16.27 -0.06 26.07
CA GLN A 109 -17.41 -0.59 25.34
C GLN A 109 -17.05 -1.93 24.74
N ARG A 110 -17.91 -2.87 24.97
CA ARG A 110 -17.78 -4.25 24.48
C ARG A 110 -18.66 -4.46 23.28
#